data_27d5dbdac3e9a67c9db035f07c1fabc1
#
_entry.id   27d5dbdac3e9a67c9db035f07c1fabc1
#
_cell.length_a   1.000
_cell.length_b   1.000
_cell.length_c   1.000
_cell.angle_alpha   90.00
_cell.angle_beta   90.00
_cell.angle_gamma   90.00
#
_symmetry.space_group_name_H-M   'P 1'
#
loop_
_entity.id
_entity.type
_entity.pdbx_description
1 polymer ?
#
loop_
_entity_poly.entity_id
_entity_poly.type
_entity_poly.pdbx_seq_one_letter_code
_entity_poly.pdbx_strand_id
1 'polypeptide(L)'
;TPRWGYAVEINALWYNAICFTQELAGLFDDHEFSFRDLISKIRRSFVDTFWIEGEAYLGDVFRDGFLDHAVRPNQILAVSLPYSPLDAAKWTGVVEKVKKHLLTPVGLRTLSPEDKSYKGRYEGDGPARDAAYHQGTVWPWLIAHFGEAYMKAHYDNAAAKTFLLNY
;
A
#
# COMPACT_ATOMS: atom_id res chain seq x y z
N THR A 1 -9.53 -8.12 12.48
CA THR A 1 -8.16 -8.60 12.71
C THR A 1 -7.38 -7.52 13.43
N PRO A 2 -6.90 -7.74 14.65
CA PRO A 2 -6.09 -6.75 15.35
C PRO A 2 -4.76 -6.56 14.62
N ARG A 3 -4.43 -5.29 14.30
CA ARG A 3 -3.15 -4.86 13.72
C ARG A 3 -2.54 -3.82 14.66
N TRP A 4 -1.61 -4.27 15.51
CA TRP A 4 -0.94 -3.44 16.49
C TRP A 4 0.46 -3.06 15.99
N GLY A 5 0.80 -1.79 16.08
CA GLY A 5 2.09 -1.27 15.65
C GLY A 5 1.98 -0.21 14.56
N TYR A 6 3.04 -0.04 13.79
CA TYR A 6 3.12 0.93 12.70
C TYR A 6 2.64 0.27 11.41
N ALA A 7 1.44 0.63 10.94
CA ALA A 7 0.86 0.11 9.71
C ALA A 7 1.45 0.84 8.50
N VAL A 8 1.77 0.10 7.44
CA VAL A 8 2.43 0.64 6.23
C VAL A 8 1.61 1.73 5.56
N GLU A 9 0.30 1.55 5.42
CA GLU A 9 -0.59 2.53 4.80
C GLU A 9 -0.72 3.82 5.60
N ILE A 10 -0.74 3.74 6.93
CA ILE A 10 -0.83 4.92 7.79
C ILE A 10 0.44 5.77 7.68
N ASN A 11 1.60 5.13 7.60
CA ASN A 11 2.86 5.83 7.40
C ASN A 11 2.97 6.43 5.99
N ALA A 12 2.45 5.75 4.95
CA ALA A 12 2.37 6.29 3.60
C ALA A 12 1.44 7.51 3.52
N LEU A 13 0.26 7.44 4.16
CA LEU A 13 -0.70 8.56 4.25
C LEU A 13 -0.10 9.75 5.01
N TRP A 14 0.59 9.49 6.11
CA TRP A 14 1.28 10.53 6.86
C TRP A 14 2.35 11.22 6.03
N TYR A 15 3.20 10.47 5.33
CA TYR A 15 4.19 11.02 4.41
C TYR A 15 3.54 11.92 3.35
N ASN A 16 2.49 11.40 2.69
CA ASN A 16 1.74 12.16 1.69
C ASN A 16 1.15 13.46 2.26
N ALA A 17 0.59 13.43 3.47
CA ALA A 17 0.03 14.62 4.12
C ALA A 17 1.10 15.69 4.39
N ILE A 18 2.27 15.31 4.90
CA ILE A 18 3.36 16.23 5.17
C ILE A 18 3.92 16.84 3.88
N CYS A 19 4.08 16.04 2.81
CA CYS A 19 4.50 16.56 1.51
C CYS A 19 3.50 17.55 0.93
N PHE A 20 2.20 17.24 1.00
CA PHE A 20 1.13 18.15 0.56
C PHE A 20 1.11 19.45 1.37
N THR A 21 1.28 19.38 2.69
CA THR A 21 1.38 20.57 3.54
C THR A 21 2.58 21.45 3.16
N GLN A 22 3.73 20.82 2.84
CA GLN A 22 4.91 21.56 2.37
C GLN A 22 4.65 22.26 1.02
N GLU A 23 3.92 21.62 0.11
CA GLU A 23 3.51 22.24 -1.16
C GLU A 23 2.59 23.44 -0.91
N LEU A 24 1.58 23.29 -0.05
CA LEU A 24 0.67 24.37 0.31
C LEU A 24 1.42 25.56 0.92
N ALA A 25 2.35 25.33 1.84
CA ALA A 25 3.17 26.40 2.42
C ALA A 25 3.91 27.18 1.32
N GLY A 26 4.45 26.48 0.32
CA GLY A 26 5.08 27.13 -0.83
C GLY A 26 4.11 27.96 -1.69
N LEU A 27 2.88 27.47 -1.89
CA LEU A 27 1.86 28.18 -2.67
C LEU A 27 1.34 29.46 -1.98
N PHE A 28 1.39 29.50 -0.67
CA PHE A 28 0.96 30.67 0.14
C PHE A 28 2.12 31.54 0.63
N ASP A 29 3.35 31.34 0.09
CA ASP A 29 4.57 32.06 0.49
C ASP A 29 4.84 31.98 2.02
N ASP A 30 4.37 30.91 2.67
CA ASP A 30 4.60 30.70 4.09
C ASP A 30 5.98 30.07 4.32
N HIS A 31 6.96 30.92 4.64
CA HIS A 31 8.34 30.51 4.85
C HIS A 31 8.66 30.12 6.30
N GLU A 32 7.73 30.30 7.23
CA GLU A 32 7.91 29.92 8.63
C GLU A 32 7.84 28.40 8.82
N PHE A 33 7.11 27.69 7.94
CA PHE A 33 6.96 26.25 7.96
C PHE A 33 7.84 25.57 6.90
N SER A 34 8.77 24.74 7.37
CA SER A 34 9.56 23.86 6.49
C SER A 34 9.60 22.44 7.04
N PHE A 35 9.04 21.52 6.27
CA PHE A 35 9.03 20.08 6.57
C PHE A 35 10.08 19.28 5.79
N ARG A 36 11.00 19.93 5.08
CA ARG A 36 11.97 19.27 4.19
C ARG A 36 12.80 18.20 4.88
N ASP A 37 13.33 18.52 6.07
CA ASP A 37 14.13 17.57 6.84
C ASP A 37 13.27 16.42 7.37
N LEU A 38 12.04 16.71 7.82
CA LEU A 38 11.09 15.72 8.27
C LEU A 38 10.69 14.79 7.12
N ILE A 39 10.37 15.32 5.95
CA ILE A 39 10.07 14.55 4.73
C ILE A 39 11.22 13.59 4.40
N SER A 40 12.44 14.09 4.39
CA SER A 40 13.65 13.29 4.11
C SER A 40 13.86 12.19 5.15
N LYS A 41 13.61 12.48 6.43
CA LYS A 41 13.71 11.52 7.53
C LYS A 41 12.62 10.43 7.43
N ILE A 42 11.36 10.84 7.20
CA ILE A 42 10.23 9.90 7.08
C ILE A 42 10.47 8.96 5.90
N ARG A 43 10.89 9.48 4.75
CA ARG A 43 11.14 8.69 3.55
C ARG A 43 12.18 7.60 3.79
N ARG A 44 13.31 7.93 4.40
CA ARG A 44 14.36 6.94 4.76
C ARG A 44 13.81 5.91 5.73
N SER A 45 13.24 6.38 6.84
CA SER A 45 12.70 5.50 7.87
C SER A 45 11.60 4.57 7.31
N PHE A 46 10.77 5.04 6.39
CA PHE A 46 9.74 4.23 5.75
C PHE A 46 10.35 3.07 4.96
N VAL A 47 11.36 3.35 4.12
CA VAL A 47 12.04 2.31 3.32
C VAL A 47 12.77 1.34 4.24
N ASP A 48 13.55 1.84 5.20
CA ASP A 48 14.33 1.02 6.14
C ASP A 48 13.43 0.10 6.99
N THR A 49 12.19 0.54 7.27
CA THR A 49 11.25 -0.22 8.12
C THR A 49 10.43 -1.23 7.34
N PHE A 50 9.88 -0.85 6.16
CA PHE A 50 8.85 -1.64 5.50
C PHE A 50 9.31 -2.40 4.26
N TRP A 51 10.41 -1.98 3.61
CA TRP A 51 10.86 -2.63 2.39
C TRP A 51 11.49 -3.99 2.68
N ILE A 52 10.98 -5.04 2.03
CA ILE A 52 11.54 -6.40 2.12
C ILE A 52 12.52 -6.59 0.98
N GLU A 53 13.82 -6.49 1.31
CA GLU A 53 14.88 -6.67 0.34
C GLU A 53 14.84 -8.08 -0.25
N GLY A 54 15.07 -8.18 -1.56
CA GLY A 54 15.03 -9.44 -2.30
C GLY A 54 13.64 -9.95 -2.70
N GLU A 55 12.56 -9.47 -2.07
CA GLU A 55 11.18 -9.83 -2.43
C GLU A 55 10.39 -8.71 -3.13
N ALA A 56 10.94 -7.50 -3.15
CA ALA A 56 10.45 -6.32 -3.85
C ALA A 56 9.02 -5.89 -3.49
N TYR A 57 8.65 -5.96 -2.21
CA TYR A 57 7.36 -5.46 -1.70
C TYR A 57 7.49 -4.90 -0.28
N LEU A 58 6.38 -4.39 0.30
CA LEU A 58 6.35 -3.80 1.63
C LEU A 58 5.67 -4.74 2.63
N GLY A 59 6.28 -4.93 3.80
CA GLY A 59 5.63 -5.57 4.93
C GLY A 59 4.44 -4.77 5.44
N ASP A 60 3.52 -5.44 6.14
CA ASP A 60 2.22 -4.88 6.52
C ASP A 60 2.28 -4.00 7.78
N VAL A 61 2.87 -4.52 8.85
CA VAL A 61 2.97 -3.85 10.16
C VAL A 61 4.34 -4.09 10.77
N PHE A 62 4.95 -3.03 11.27
CA PHE A 62 6.17 -3.12 12.08
C PHE A 62 5.83 -2.94 13.56
N ARG A 63 6.32 -3.86 14.40
CA ARG A 63 6.10 -3.84 15.83
C ARG A 63 7.23 -4.50 16.59
N ASP A 64 7.76 -3.85 17.63
CA ASP A 64 8.73 -4.40 18.56
C ASP A 64 9.96 -5.03 17.89
N GLY A 65 10.46 -4.40 16.80
CA GLY A 65 11.59 -4.90 16.02
C GLY A 65 11.24 -5.98 15.00
N PHE A 66 9.97 -6.37 14.87
CA PHE A 66 9.49 -7.38 13.94
C PHE A 66 8.62 -6.76 12.85
N LEU A 67 8.89 -7.11 11.58
CA LEU A 67 8.07 -6.75 10.43
C LEU A 67 7.17 -7.93 10.03
N ASP A 68 5.86 -7.70 9.94
CA ASP A 68 4.91 -8.66 9.40
C ASP A 68 5.03 -8.73 7.87
N HIS A 69 5.44 -9.86 7.35
CA HIS A 69 5.64 -10.12 5.92
C HIS A 69 4.35 -10.55 5.19
N ALA A 70 3.19 -10.50 5.84
CA ALA A 70 1.92 -10.86 5.21
C ALA A 70 1.67 -10.00 3.96
N VAL A 71 1.38 -10.63 2.82
CA VAL A 71 1.03 -9.91 1.60
C VAL A 71 -0.40 -9.43 1.71
N ARG A 72 -0.57 -8.13 1.96
CA ARG A 72 -1.84 -7.43 2.11
C ARG A 72 -1.94 -6.26 1.14
N PRO A 73 -3.17 -5.82 0.81
CA PRO A 73 -3.37 -4.82 -0.26
C PRO A 73 -2.98 -3.39 0.15
N ASN A 74 -2.91 -3.08 1.45
CA ASN A 74 -2.71 -1.72 1.96
C ASN A 74 -1.39 -1.07 1.49
N GLN A 75 -0.36 -1.88 1.22
CA GLN A 75 0.90 -1.41 0.65
C GLN A 75 0.74 -0.64 -0.66
N ILE A 76 -0.37 -0.84 -1.40
CA ILE A 76 -0.60 -0.15 -2.67
C ILE A 76 -0.71 1.37 -2.49
N LEU A 77 -1.14 1.84 -1.31
CA LEU A 77 -1.23 3.26 -0.99
C LEU A 77 0.14 3.96 -1.03
N ALA A 78 1.22 3.24 -0.68
CA ALA A 78 2.57 3.80 -0.79
C ALA A 78 2.99 4.14 -2.22
N VAL A 79 2.31 3.59 -3.24
CA VAL A 79 2.57 3.87 -4.66
C VAL A 79 1.49 4.79 -5.24
N SER A 80 0.21 4.55 -4.96
CA SER A 80 -0.91 5.25 -5.58
C SER A 80 -1.03 6.71 -5.17
N LEU A 81 -0.69 7.06 -3.93
CA LEU A 81 -0.79 8.42 -3.42
C LEU A 81 0.09 9.40 -4.23
N PRO A 82 -0.29 10.69 -4.36
CA PRO A 82 0.47 11.71 -5.07
C PRO A 82 1.94 11.75 -4.67
N TYR A 83 2.23 11.74 -3.36
CA TYR A 83 3.58 11.70 -2.81
C TYR A 83 3.89 10.30 -2.28
N SER A 84 4.68 9.57 -3.06
CA SER A 84 5.14 8.23 -2.67
C SER A 84 6.40 8.32 -1.80
N PRO A 85 6.47 7.60 -0.66
CA PRO A 85 7.71 7.48 0.10
C PRO A 85 8.75 6.57 -0.56
N LEU A 86 8.37 5.88 -1.66
CA LEU A 86 9.23 4.97 -2.42
C LEU A 86 9.83 5.64 -3.65
N ASP A 87 11.03 5.21 -4.04
CA ASP A 87 11.58 5.50 -5.36
C ASP A 87 10.78 4.76 -6.45
N ALA A 88 10.65 5.39 -7.63
CA ALA A 88 9.91 4.84 -8.76
C ALA A 88 10.39 3.44 -9.17
N ALA A 89 11.68 3.14 -9.02
CA ALA A 89 12.25 1.83 -9.28
C ALA A 89 11.65 0.70 -8.42
N LYS A 90 11.05 1.03 -7.27
CA LYS A 90 10.41 0.08 -6.35
C LYS A 90 8.92 -0.14 -6.63
N TRP A 91 8.26 0.75 -7.37
CA TRP A 91 6.81 0.72 -7.59
C TRP A 91 6.34 -0.56 -8.30
N THR A 92 7.04 -0.97 -9.34
CA THR A 92 6.69 -2.18 -10.11
C THR A 92 6.68 -3.42 -9.22
N GLY A 93 7.66 -3.57 -8.32
CA GLY A 93 7.71 -4.71 -7.39
C GLY A 93 6.46 -4.77 -6.50
N VAL A 94 6.10 -3.65 -5.85
CA VAL A 94 4.89 -3.56 -5.01
C VAL A 94 3.63 -3.88 -5.81
N VAL A 95 3.48 -3.28 -6.98
CA VAL A 95 2.29 -3.43 -7.83
C VAL A 95 2.13 -4.86 -8.34
N GLU A 96 3.20 -5.47 -8.84
CA GLU A 96 3.16 -6.86 -9.34
C GLU A 96 2.95 -7.87 -8.20
N LYS A 97 3.48 -7.63 -7.00
CA LYS A 97 3.20 -8.45 -5.83
C LYS A 97 1.71 -8.42 -5.48
N VAL A 98 1.09 -7.23 -5.43
CA VAL A 98 -0.35 -7.07 -5.18
C VAL A 98 -1.17 -7.71 -6.30
N LYS A 99 -0.84 -7.47 -7.57
CA LYS A 99 -1.51 -8.06 -8.73
C LYS A 99 -1.51 -9.57 -8.66
N LYS A 100 -0.35 -10.17 -8.47
CA LYS A 100 -0.17 -11.63 -8.48
C LYS A 100 -0.95 -12.33 -7.37
N HIS A 101 -0.93 -11.79 -6.16
CA HIS A 101 -1.44 -12.50 -4.98
C HIS A 101 -2.83 -12.05 -4.54
N LEU A 102 -3.27 -10.83 -4.89
CA LEU A 102 -4.47 -10.24 -4.30
C LEU A 102 -5.54 -9.84 -5.31
N LEU A 103 -5.16 -9.57 -6.57
CA LEU A 103 -6.12 -9.08 -7.57
C LEU A 103 -7.13 -10.15 -7.95
N THR A 104 -8.42 -9.76 -8.02
CA THR A 104 -9.54 -10.57 -8.48
C THR A 104 -10.45 -9.72 -9.38
N PRO A 105 -11.32 -10.29 -10.19
CA PRO A 105 -12.23 -9.52 -11.06
C PRO A 105 -13.14 -8.50 -10.36
N VAL A 106 -13.24 -8.52 -9.04
CA VAL A 106 -14.16 -7.67 -8.28
C VAL A 106 -13.48 -6.86 -7.15
N GLY A 107 -12.15 -6.88 -7.08
CA GLY A 107 -11.41 -6.14 -6.07
C GLY A 107 -10.13 -6.84 -5.59
N LEU A 108 -9.60 -6.41 -4.45
CA LEU A 108 -8.40 -6.98 -3.86
C LEU A 108 -8.73 -7.86 -2.65
N ARG A 109 -8.09 -9.03 -2.56
CA ARG A 109 -8.09 -9.85 -1.35
C ARG A 109 -7.37 -9.10 -0.23
N THR A 110 -7.86 -9.25 0.98
CA THR A 110 -7.26 -8.65 2.18
C THR A 110 -6.04 -9.40 2.71
N LEU A 111 -5.81 -10.61 2.21
CA LEU A 111 -4.65 -11.44 2.53
C LEU A 111 -4.37 -12.39 1.36
N SER A 112 -3.10 -12.68 1.10
CA SER A 112 -2.70 -13.67 0.10
C SER A 112 -3.25 -15.06 0.41
N PRO A 113 -3.75 -15.82 -0.60
CA PRO A 113 -4.14 -17.22 -0.43
C PRO A 113 -2.99 -18.14 0.02
N GLU A 114 -1.75 -17.72 -0.12
CA GLU A 114 -0.56 -18.46 0.31
C GLU A 114 -0.29 -18.33 1.82
N ASP A 115 -0.96 -17.38 2.50
CA ASP A 115 -0.82 -17.20 3.94
C ASP A 115 -1.60 -18.29 4.71
N LYS A 116 -0.96 -18.86 5.73
CA LYS A 116 -1.57 -19.90 6.59
C LYS A 116 -2.85 -19.47 7.30
N SER A 117 -3.05 -18.16 7.47
CA SER A 117 -4.23 -17.57 8.12
C SER A 117 -5.33 -17.20 7.13
N TYR A 118 -5.15 -17.52 5.82
CA TYR A 118 -6.10 -17.18 4.78
C TYR A 118 -7.47 -17.85 5.00
N LYS A 119 -8.52 -17.05 4.85
CA LYS A 119 -9.92 -17.49 4.91
C LYS A 119 -10.66 -16.97 3.66
N GLY A 120 -10.80 -17.85 2.66
CA GLY A 120 -11.33 -17.47 1.34
C GLY A 120 -12.84 -17.25 1.27
N ARG A 121 -13.60 -17.51 2.38
CA ARG A 121 -15.06 -17.38 2.41
C ARG A 121 -15.50 -16.46 3.55
N TYR A 122 -16.38 -15.53 3.21
CA TYR A 122 -17.05 -14.64 4.14
C TYR A 122 -18.46 -15.16 4.39
N GLU A 123 -18.59 -16.16 5.25
CA GLU A 123 -19.85 -16.89 5.51
C GLU A 123 -19.95 -17.34 6.97
N GLY A 124 -21.12 -17.87 7.36
CA GLY A 124 -21.37 -18.36 8.70
C GLY A 124 -21.97 -17.30 9.64
N ASP A 125 -21.80 -17.50 10.95
CA ASP A 125 -22.24 -16.57 11.99
C ASP A 125 -21.38 -15.31 12.08
N GLY A 126 -21.69 -14.39 13.00
CA GLY A 126 -20.95 -13.14 13.22
C GLY A 126 -19.46 -13.37 13.45
N PRO A 127 -19.08 -14.19 14.44
CA PRO A 127 -17.67 -14.51 14.72
C PRO A 127 -16.92 -15.11 13.53
N ALA A 128 -17.55 -15.98 12.75
CA ALA A 128 -16.93 -16.58 11.56
C ALA A 128 -16.67 -15.53 10.49
N ARG A 129 -17.63 -14.64 10.22
CA ARG A 129 -17.47 -13.52 9.27
C ARG A 129 -16.40 -12.53 9.75
N ASP A 130 -16.40 -12.14 11.01
CA ASP A 130 -15.37 -11.24 11.57
C ASP A 130 -13.97 -11.84 11.44
N ALA A 131 -13.85 -13.14 11.67
CA ALA A 131 -12.59 -13.85 11.51
C ALA A 131 -12.08 -13.91 10.04
N ALA A 132 -12.97 -13.79 9.05
CA ALA A 132 -12.64 -13.77 7.63
C ALA A 132 -12.47 -12.35 7.06
N TYR A 133 -13.03 -11.33 7.70
CA TYR A 133 -13.20 -9.96 7.20
C TYR A 133 -11.92 -9.36 6.61
N HIS A 134 -10.77 -9.55 7.27
CA HIS A 134 -9.44 -9.10 6.86
C HIS A 134 -8.45 -10.25 6.60
N GLN A 135 -8.94 -11.47 6.43
CA GLN A 135 -8.10 -12.66 6.25
C GLN A 135 -8.34 -13.36 4.89
N GLY A 136 -8.75 -12.60 3.89
CA GLY A 136 -8.93 -13.14 2.54
C GLY A 136 -10.14 -12.58 1.79
N THR A 137 -11.14 -12.06 2.50
CA THR A 137 -12.31 -11.42 1.88
C THR A 137 -11.89 -10.37 0.86
N VAL A 138 -12.55 -10.36 -0.29
CA VAL A 138 -12.30 -9.41 -1.38
C VAL A 138 -13.11 -8.14 -1.15
N TRP A 139 -12.45 -6.98 -1.22
CA TRP A 139 -13.11 -5.68 -1.14
C TRP A 139 -12.79 -4.81 -2.36
N PRO A 140 -13.79 -4.12 -2.94
CA PRO A 140 -13.58 -3.32 -4.15
C PRO A 140 -12.93 -1.95 -3.89
N TRP A 141 -12.96 -1.41 -2.67
CA TRP A 141 -12.59 -0.02 -2.38
C TRP A 141 -11.14 0.36 -2.75
N LEU A 142 -10.20 -0.59 -2.73
CA LEU A 142 -8.80 -0.37 -3.12
C LEU A 142 -8.55 -0.51 -4.63
N ILE A 143 -9.56 -0.84 -5.44
CA ILE A 143 -9.33 -1.09 -6.87
C ILE A 143 -8.89 0.17 -7.61
N ALA A 144 -9.41 1.34 -7.23
CA ALA A 144 -9.00 2.62 -7.80
C ALA A 144 -7.53 2.92 -7.48
N HIS A 145 -7.11 2.68 -6.23
CA HIS A 145 -5.71 2.81 -5.83
C HIS A 145 -4.80 1.82 -6.55
N PHE A 146 -5.26 0.60 -6.78
CA PHE A 146 -4.51 -0.36 -7.60
C PHE A 146 -4.34 0.15 -9.04
N GLY A 147 -5.41 0.64 -9.67
CA GLY A 147 -5.35 1.20 -11.03
C GLY A 147 -4.37 2.38 -11.13
N GLU A 148 -4.45 3.31 -10.20
CA GLU A 148 -3.53 4.46 -10.10
C GLU A 148 -2.07 4.02 -9.95
N ALA A 149 -1.80 3.11 -9.00
CA ALA A 149 -0.46 2.57 -8.78
C ALA A 149 0.06 1.80 -9.99
N TYR A 150 -0.82 1.01 -10.64
CA TYR A 150 -0.48 0.25 -11.83
C TYR A 150 -0.07 1.16 -12.99
N MET A 151 -0.82 2.26 -13.22
CA MET A 151 -0.47 3.26 -14.24
C MET A 151 0.83 3.98 -13.93
N LYS A 152 1.08 4.34 -12.66
CA LYS A 152 2.34 4.96 -12.24
C LYS A 152 3.54 4.04 -12.47
N ALA A 153 3.41 2.77 -12.06
CA ALA A 153 4.50 1.78 -12.19
C ALA A 153 4.81 1.41 -13.65
N HIS A 154 3.81 1.53 -14.53
CA HIS A 154 3.90 1.16 -15.95
C HIS A 154 3.65 2.37 -16.88
N TYR A 155 4.14 3.53 -16.48
CA TYR A 155 3.97 4.78 -17.25
C TYR A 155 4.31 4.59 -18.73
N ASP A 156 3.44 5.11 -19.62
CA ASP A 156 3.52 4.98 -21.09
C ASP A 156 3.46 3.55 -21.68
N ASN A 157 3.13 2.54 -20.88
CA ASN A 157 2.95 1.19 -21.38
C ASN A 157 1.52 0.98 -21.93
N ALA A 158 1.39 0.84 -23.25
CA ALA A 158 0.09 0.61 -23.92
C ALA A 158 -0.59 -0.69 -23.45
N ALA A 159 0.17 -1.74 -23.15
CA ALA A 159 -0.38 -2.99 -22.61
C ALA A 159 -0.94 -2.80 -21.21
N ALA A 160 -0.36 -1.92 -20.38
CA ALA A 160 -0.88 -1.59 -19.07
C ALA A 160 -2.24 -0.88 -19.16
N LYS A 161 -2.39 0.07 -20.09
CA LYS A 161 -3.66 0.74 -20.36
C LYS A 161 -4.73 -0.25 -20.82
N THR A 162 -4.38 -1.14 -21.74
CA THR A 162 -5.29 -2.19 -22.24
C THR A 162 -5.71 -3.15 -21.12
N PHE A 163 -4.77 -3.55 -20.25
CA PHE A 163 -5.07 -4.40 -19.12
C PHE A 163 -6.15 -3.77 -18.20
N LEU A 164 -5.99 -2.48 -17.84
CA LEU A 164 -6.96 -1.80 -16.98
C LEU A 164 -8.32 -1.56 -17.65
N LEU A 165 -8.35 -1.34 -18.97
CA LEU A 165 -9.61 -1.17 -19.71
C LEU A 165 -10.41 -2.46 -19.84
N ASN A 166 -9.75 -3.62 -19.74
CA ASN A 166 -10.38 -4.93 -19.82
C ASN A 166 -10.66 -5.55 -18.42
N TYR A 167 -10.29 -4.85 -17.36
CA TYR A 167 -10.52 -5.25 -15.98
C TYR A 167 -11.83 -4.70 -15.44
#